data_94d84ee6eabb31e50368c30458d60d9d
#
_entry.id   94d84ee6eabb31e50368c30458d60d9d
#
_cell.length_a   1.000
_cell.length_b   1.000
_cell.length_c   1.000
_cell.angle_alpha   90.00
_cell.angle_beta   90.00
_cell.angle_gamma   90.00
#
_symmetry.space_group_name_H-M   'P 1'
#
loop_
_entity.id
_entity.type
_entity.pdbx_description
1 polymer ?
#
loop_
_entity_poly.entity_id
_entity_poly.type
_entity_poly.pdbx_seq_one_letter_code
_entity_poly.pdbx_strand_id
1 'polypeptide(L)'
;SPTNPNNGNLFDISHVSLVFSEADGGQCYEEETAWAEGDRYVNRGNWAMNVPYAGEEKTVDLIADFTNYVDAGDVTFSAPVAGVVTITINLTGGAIFYYDGASERADENLKIQDYDKAPNKTPKIGLFDHKWTCDVGTTTATVQVPQNNFYGIHVDLALVADCSTP
;
A
#
# COMPACT_ATOMS: atom_id res chain seq x y z
N SER A 1 10.02 13.39 -18.37
CA SER A 1 10.64 13.60 -17.06
C SER A 1 11.87 14.47 -17.21
N PRO A 2 12.00 15.54 -16.43
CA PRO A 2 13.19 16.35 -16.52
C PRO A 2 14.40 15.59 -16.00
N THR A 3 15.48 15.62 -16.74
CA THR A 3 16.75 15.06 -16.32
C THR A 3 17.62 16.15 -15.71
N ASN A 4 18.45 15.75 -14.78
CA ASN A 4 19.44 16.67 -14.25
C ASN A 4 20.48 16.96 -15.33
N PRO A 5 20.68 18.20 -15.73
CA PRO A 5 21.59 18.53 -16.82
C PRO A 5 23.06 18.23 -16.50
N ASN A 6 23.38 18.04 -15.22
CA ASN A 6 24.78 17.85 -14.81
C ASN A 6 25.21 16.39 -14.81
N ASN A 7 24.29 15.45 -14.63
CA ASN A 7 24.66 14.03 -14.53
C ASN A 7 23.71 13.11 -15.30
N GLY A 8 22.70 13.65 -15.95
CA GLY A 8 21.75 12.83 -16.70
C GLY A 8 20.81 11.99 -15.83
N ASN A 9 20.93 12.05 -14.53
CA ASN A 9 20.02 11.35 -13.65
C ASN A 9 18.69 12.05 -13.57
N LEU A 10 17.64 11.28 -13.47
CA LEU A 10 16.34 11.82 -13.14
C LEU A 10 16.40 12.42 -11.75
N PHE A 11 15.80 13.58 -11.58
CA PHE A 11 15.58 14.07 -10.24
C PHE A 11 14.78 13.04 -9.49
N ASP A 12 15.24 12.73 -8.31
CA ASP A 12 14.54 11.80 -7.45
C ASP A 12 13.26 12.44 -6.92
N ILE A 13 12.25 12.44 -7.77
CA ILE A 13 10.88 12.71 -7.36
C ILE A 13 10.22 11.35 -7.19
N SER A 14 10.87 10.49 -6.43
CA SER A 14 10.50 9.08 -6.33
C SER A 14 9.10 8.84 -5.80
N HIS A 15 8.41 9.90 -5.36
CA HIS A 15 7.12 9.76 -4.71
C HIS A 15 5.98 10.48 -5.42
N VAL A 16 6.27 11.20 -6.51
CA VAL A 16 5.25 11.95 -7.22
C VAL A 16 5.30 11.60 -8.69
N SER A 17 4.45 10.68 -9.09
CA SER A 17 4.20 10.36 -10.49
C SER A 17 2.76 10.73 -10.77
N LEU A 18 2.54 11.76 -11.57
CA LEU A 18 1.19 12.15 -11.97
C LEU A 18 0.68 11.16 -13.01
N VAL A 19 -0.42 10.51 -12.68
CA VAL A 19 -1.09 9.57 -13.56
C VAL A 19 -2.36 10.22 -14.07
N PHE A 20 -2.52 10.24 -15.39
CA PHE A 20 -3.73 10.77 -16.02
C PHE A 20 -4.63 9.62 -16.41
N SER A 21 -5.91 9.72 -16.06
CA SER A 21 -6.92 8.78 -16.51
C SER A 21 -7.95 9.51 -17.35
N GLU A 22 -7.97 9.25 -18.64
CA GLU A 22 -8.98 9.81 -19.54
C GLU A 22 -10.37 9.24 -19.25
N ALA A 23 -10.42 8.00 -18.76
CA ALA A 23 -11.68 7.33 -18.45
C ALA A 23 -12.45 8.01 -17.31
N ASP A 24 -11.76 8.76 -16.44
CA ASP A 24 -12.36 9.47 -15.32
C ASP A 24 -12.53 10.97 -15.59
N GLY A 25 -12.64 11.35 -16.87
CA GLY A 25 -12.83 12.74 -17.23
C GLY A 25 -11.63 13.63 -17.01
N GLY A 26 -10.43 13.07 -17.04
CA GLY A 26 -9.19 13.82 -16.85
C GLY A 26 -8.77 13.95 -15.40
N GLN A 27 -9.27 13.08 -14.52
CA GLN A 27 -8.85 13.04 -13.12
C GLN A 27 -7.34 12.76 -13.04
N CYS A 28 -6.63 13.55 -12.25
CA CYS A 28 -5.21 13.34 -11.98
C CYS A 28 -5.01 12.58 -10.69
N TYR A 29 -3.96 11.77 -10.68
CA TYR A 29 -3.59 10.94 -9.53
C TYR A 29 -2.13 11.08 -9.21
N GLU A 30 -1.80 10.90 -7.95
CA GLU A 30 -0.44 10.87 -7.43
C GLU A 30 -0.17 9.47 -6.87
N GLU A 31 0.91 8.84 -7.34
CA GLU A 31 1.30 7.51 -6.88
C GLU A 31 1.81 7.58 -5.44
N GLU A 32 1.33 6.68 -4.60
CA GLU A 32 1.72 6.58 -3.21
C GLU A 32 1.76 5.13 -2.74
N THR A 33 2.44 4.93 -1.61
CA THR A 33 2.42 3.66 -0.89
C THR A 33 1.65 3.81 0.41
N ALA A 34 1.08 2.72 0.87
CA ALA A 34 0.26 2.71 2.08
C ALA A 34 0.54 1.49 2.94
N TRP A 35 0.33 1.66 4.24
CA TRP A 35 0.40 0.59 5.23
C TRP A 35 -0.89 0.52 6.02
N ALA A 36 -1.35 -0.69 6.34
CA ALA A 36 -2.40 -0.86 7.33
C ALA A 36 -1.89 -0.34 8.67
N GLU A 37 -2.68 0.52 9.31
CA GLU A 37 -2.27 1.21 10.54
C GLU A 37 -2.11 0.24 11.71
N GLY A 38 -0.98 0.35 12.37
CA GLY A 38 -0.65 -0.48 13.53
C GLY A 38 0.62 0.01 14.20
N ASP A 39 1.38 -0.92 14.73
CA ASP A 39 2.66 -0.61 15.39
C ASP A 39 3.79 -0.49 14.38
N ARG A 40 4.72 0.40 14.66
CA ARG A 40 5.89 0.57 13.79
C ARG A 40 6.80 -0.67 13.86
N TYR A 41 7.37 -1.06 12.72
CA TYR A 41 8.42 -2.09 12.69
C TYR A 41 9.66 -1.62 13.44
N VAL A 42 10.04 -0.37 13.22
CA VAL A 42 11.20 0.27 13.86
C VAL A 42 10.83 1.69 14.28
N ASN A 43 11.52 2.22 15.31
CA ASN A 43 11.17 3.53 15.85
C ASN A 43 11.66 4.70 14.99
N ARG A 44 12.64 4.46 14.12
CA ARG A 44 13.26 5.51 13.30
C ARG A 44 13.60 4.99 11.91
N GLY A 45 13.60 5.88 10.94
CA GLY A 45 14.11 5.64 9.60
C GLY A 45 13.16 4.96 8.63
N ASN A 46 12.10 4.34 9.11
CA ASN A 46 11.11 3.69 8.25
C ASN A 46 9.75 3.72 8.94
N TRP A 47 8.70 4.04 8.19
CA TRP A 47 7.37 4.20 8.77
C TRP A 47 6.46 2.97 8.59
N ALA A 48 7.00 1.88 8.08
CA ALA A 48 6.26 0.63 7.93
C ALA A 48 5.58 0.22 9.23
N MET A 49 4.37 -0.30 9.12
CA MET A 49 3.56 -0.70 10.27
C MET A 49 3.10 -2.14 10.12
N ASN A 50 2.90 -2.79 11.27
CA ASN A 50 2.31 -4.12 11.33
C ASN A 50 1.11 -4.08 12.27
N VAL A 51 0.11 -4.90 11.98
CA VAL A 51 -1.15 -4.93 12.72
C VAL A 51 -1.16 -6.13 13.65
N PRO A 52 -1.26 -5.93 14.97
CA PRO A 52 -1.48 -7.03 15.90
C PRO A 52 -2.87 -7.63 15.66
N TYR A 53 -2.95 -8.96 15.67
CA TYR A 53 -4.18 -9.68 15.40
C TYR A 53 -4.39 -10.76 16.48
N ALA A 54 -5.57 -10.72 17.11
CA ALA A 54 -5.88 -11.56 18.26
C ALA A 54 -6.91 -12.66 17.95
N GLY A 55 -7.12 -12.99 16.67
CA GLY A 55 -8.08 -14.02 16.28
C GLY A 55 -9.52 -13.55 16.27
N GLU A 56 -9.77 -12.25 16.23
CA GLU A 56 -11.10 -11.65 16.17
C GLU A 56 -11.21 -10.68 15.00
N GLU A 57 -12.42 -10.50 14.50
CA GLU A 57 -12.68 -9.52 13.47
C GLU A 57 -12.17 -8.13 13.90
N LYS A 58 -11.53 -7.42 12.98
CA LYS A 58 -10.90 -6.16 13.28
C LYS A 58 -10.80 -5.32 12.00
N THR A 59 -11.00 -4.02 12.13
CA THR A 59 -10.79 -3.06 11.03
C THR A 59 -9.83 -1.98 11.48
N VAL A 60 -8.84 -1.67 10.64
CA VAL A 60 -7.89 -0.58 10.85
C VAL A 60 -7.86 0.30 9.60
N ASP A 61 -7.35 1.52 9.75
CA ASP A 61 -7.19 2.42 8.61
C ASP A 61 -6.03 1.99 7.72
N LEU A 62 -6.10 2.34 6.45
CA LEU A 62 -5.00 2.23 5.51
C LEU A 62 -4.40 3.61 5.31
N ILE A 63 -3.17 3.80 5.75
CA ILE A 63 -2.52 5.11 5.77
C ILE A 63 -1.55 5.22 4.61
N ALA A 64 -1.76 6.22 3.76
CA ALA A 64 -0.86 6.57 2.66
C ALA A 64 -0.11 7.86 3.00
N ASP A 65 1.03 8.05 2.35
CA ASP A 65 1.83 9.27 2.48
C ASP A 65 2.10 9.64 3.95
N PHE A 66 3.18 9.09 4.47
CA PHE A 66 3.56 9.30 5.88
C PHE A 66 3.61 10.77 6.27
N THR A 67 4.05 11.65 5.36
CA THR A 67 4.22 13.08 5.65
C THR A 67 2.88 13.74 5.97
N ASN A 68 1.84 13.42 5.19
CA ASN A 68 0.52 14.01 5.34
C ASN A 68 -0.45 13.09 6.09
N TYR A 69 -0.07 11.84 6.30
CA TYR A 69 -0.84 10.82 7.03
C TYR A 69 -2.27 10.71 6.49
N VAL A 70 -2.37 10.37 5.21
CA VAL A 70 -3.65 10.33 4.49
C VAL A 70 -4.36 9.02 4.74
N ASP A 71 -5.59 9.09 5.24
CA ASP A 71 -6.46 7.91 5.34
C ASP A 71 -6.95 7.56 3.92
N ALA A 72 -6.43 6.49 3.36
CA ALA A 72 -6.75 6.04 2.01
C ALA A 72 -7.80 4.92 1.99
N GLY A 73 -8.27 4.48 3.14
CA GLY A 73 -9.27 3.41 3.20
C GLY A 73 -9.19 2.58 4.46
N ASP A 74 -9.78 1.40 4.39
CA ASP A 74 -9.88 0.47 5.51
C ASP A 74 -9.31 -0.90 5.16
N VAL A 75 -8.78 -1.56 6.17
CA VAL A 75 -8.35 -2.96 6.10
C VAL A 75 -9.11 -3.75 7.16
N THR A 76 -9.91 -4.71 6.72
CA THR A 76 -10.73 -5.53 7.62
C THR A 76 -10.20 -6.96 7.64
N PHE A 77 -9.93 -7.45 8.84
CA PHE A 77 -9.54 -8.82 9.11
C PHE A 77 -10.77 -9.59 9.58
N SER A 78 -11.07 -10.72 8.97
CA SER A 78 -12.13 -11.60 9.47
C SER A 78 -11.68 -12.33 10.74
N ALA A 79 -12.62 -12.88 11.48
CA ALA A 79 -12.29 -13.96 12.41
C ALA A 79 -11.72 -15.14 11.60
N PRO A 80 -10.82 -15.94 12.17
CA PRO A 80 -10.22 -17.05 11.43
C PRO A 80 -11.23 -18.17 11.18
N VAL A 81 -11.13 -18.79 10.01
CA VAL A 81 -11.90 -19.97 9.66
C VAL A 81 -10.92 -21.04 9.18
N ALA A 82 -10.85 -22.15 9.90
CA ALA A 82 -9.94 -23.26 9.58
C ALA A 82 -8.48 -22.80 9.41
N GLY A 83 -8.02 -21.89 10.25
CA GLY A 83 -6.65 -21.37 10.22
C GLY A 83 -6.39 -20.34 9.13
N VAL A 84 -7.43 -19.80 8.52
CA VAL A 84 -7.33 -18.81 7.43
C VAL A 84 -8.04 -17.53 7.83
N VAL A 85 -7.39 -16.40 7.58
CA VAL A 85 -7.93 -15.05 7.79
C VAL A 85 -8.19 -14.42 6.44
N THR A 86 -9.40 -13.90 6.26
CA THR A 86 -9.76 -13.12 5.07
C THR A 86 -9.50 -11.64 5.35
N ILE A 87 -8.70 -11.02 4.49
CA ILE A 87 -8.36 -9.61 4.60
C ILE A 87 -9.00 -8.87 3.43
N THR A 88 -9.82 -7.87 3.74
CA THR A 88 -10.49 -7.04 2.75
C THR A 88 -9.95 -5.61 2.85
N ILE A 89 -9.51 -5.09 1.71
CA ILE A 89 -9.01 -3.72 1.60
C ILE A 89 -10.03 -2.93 0.79
N ASN A 90 -10.55 -1.85 1.37
CA ASN A 90 -11.44 -0.92 0.69
C ASN A 90 -10.78 0.44 0.63
N LEU A 91 -10.47 0.90 -0.57
CA LEU A 91 -9.93 2.24 -0.78
C LEU A 91 -11.07 3.25 -0.81
N THR A 92 -10.85 4.41 -0.21
CA THR A 92 -11.85 5.48 -0.08
C THR A 92 -11.24 6.81 -0.52
N GLY A 93 -12.07 7.87 -0.59
CA GLY A 93 -11.59 9.20 -0.94
C GLY A 93 -11.13 9.35 -2.38
N GLY A 94 -11.51 8.43 -3.26
CA GLY A 94 -11.06 8.44 -4.66
C GLY A 94 -9.76 7.70 -4.91
N ALA A 95 -9.13 7.12 -3.88
CA ALA A 95 -7.92 6.31 -4.05
C ALA A 95 -8.22 5.07 -4.88
N ILE A 96 -7.25 4.65 -5.68
CA ILE A 96 -7.34 3.46 -6.53
C ILE A 96 -6.09 2.61 -6.37
N PHE A 97 -6.24 1.30 -6.56
CA PHE A 97 -5.06 0.44 -6.72
C PHE A 97 -4.30 0.86 -7.98
N TYR A 98 -2.99 0.89 -7.89
CA TYR A 98 -2.16 1.35 -8.99
C TYR A 98 -0.80 0.64 -9.01
N TYR A 99 -0.25 0.49 -10.18
CA TYR A 99 1.16 0.17 -10.42
C TYR A 99 1.56 0.73 -11.78
N ASP A 100 2.82 1.08 -11.91
CA ASP A 100 3.31 1.75 -13.13
C ASP A 100 3.81 0.81 -14.22
N GLY A 101 3.97 -0.49 -13.90
CA GLY A 101 4.47 -1.46 -14.86
C GLY A 101 5.94 -1.31 -15.23
N ALA A 102 6.69 -0.46 -14.52
CA ALA A 102 8.06 -0.12 -14.87
C ALA A 102 9.08 -1.23 -14.60
N SER A 103 8.73 -2.24 -13.81
CA SER A 103 9.60 -3.37 -13.49
C SER A 103 8.82 -4.67 -13.52
N GLU A 104 9.54 -5.81 -13.51
CA GLU A 104 8.91 -7.14 -13.54
C GLU A 104 7.94 -7.40 -12.38
N ARG A 105 8.10 -6.68 -11.27
CA ARG A 105 7.27 -6.88 -10.08
C ARG A 105 6.48 -5.63 -9.70
N ALA A 106 6.44 -4.65 -10.57
CA ALA A 106 5.71 -3.41 -10.29
C ALA A 106 4.20 -3.65 -10.17
N ASP A 107 3.69 -4.72 -10.78
CA ASP A 107 2.29 -5.08 -10.71
C ASP A 107 1.89 -5.78 -9.40
N GLU A 108 2.85 -6.23 -8.58
CA GLU A 108 2.56 -6.82 -7.28
C GLU A 108 2.21 -5.71 -6.27
N ASN A 109 1.04 -5.11 -6.43
CA ASN A 109 0.66 -3.89 -5.71
C ASN A 109 -0.01 -4.14 -4.35
N LEU A 110 -0.22 -5.38 -3.96
CA LEU A 110 -0.65 -5.76 -2.62
C LEU A 110 0.30 -6.82 -2.09
N LYS A 111 0.97 -6.52 -0.98
CA LYS A 111 1.94 -7.42 -0.36
C LYS A 111 1.65 -7.54 1.12
N ILE A 112 1.58 -8.78 1.60
CA ILE A 112 1.30 -9.07 3.01
C ILE A 112 2.34 -10.05 3.53
N GLN A 113 2.83 -9.77 4.75
CA GLN A 113 3.66 -10.69 5.51
C GLN A 113 3.01 -10.97 6.85
N ASP A 114 2.91 -12.24 7.19
CA ASP A 114 2.43 -12.67 8.50
C ASP A 114 3.61 -13.04 9.41
N TYR A 115 3.44 -12.82 10.71
CA TYR A 115 4.47 -13.05 11.71
C TYR A 115 3.88 -13.68 12.97
N ASP A 116 4.63 -14.59 13.60
CA ASP A 116 4.25 -15.17 14.89
C ASP A 116 4.66 -14.26 16.06
N LYS A 117 5.64 -13.41 15.87
CA LYS A 117 6.13 -12.43 16.85
C LYS A 117 6.17 -11.05 16.22
N ALA A 118 6.04 -10.03 17.07
CA ALA A 118 6.13 -8.65 16.58
C ALA A 118 7.45 -8.43 15.84
N PRO A 119 7.41 -8.01 14.58
CA PRO A 119 8.63 -7.73 13.83
C PRO A 119 9.32 -6.50 14.41
N ASN A 120 10.65 -6.50 14.37
CA ASN A 120 11.45 -5.43 14.97
C ASN A 120 12.58 -4.91 14.06
N LYS A 121 12.49 -5.20 12.77
CA LYS A 121 13.45 -4.74 11.77
C LYS A 121 12.71 -4.14 10.59
N THR A 122 13.35 -3.21 9.89
CA THR A 122 12.79 -2.65 8.65
C THR A 122 12.43 -3.79 7.69
N PRO A 123 11.18 -3.85 7.21
CA PRO A 123 10.76 -4.95 6.36
C PRO A 123 11.38 -4.86 4.97
N LYS A 124 11.62 -6.02 4.39
CA LYS A 124 11.99 -6.15 2.98
C LYS A 124 10.73 -6.49 2.20
N ILE A 125 10.01 -5.47 1.77
CA ILE A 125 8.69 -5.60 1.17
C ILE A 125 8.70 -6.53 -0.04
N GLY A 126 9.74 -6.45 -0.86
CA GLY A 126 9.89 -7.32 -2.02
C GLY A 126 10.02 -8.81 -1.69
N LEU A 127 10.28 -9.16 -0.43
CA LEU A 127 10.39 -10.54 0.04
C LEU A 127 9.17 -11.01 0.83
N PHE A 128 8.09 -10.22 0.88
CA PHE A 128 6.86 -10.65 1.57
C PHE A 128 6.33 -11.93 0.92
N ASP A 129 5.82 -12.83 1.74
CA ASP A 129 5.38 -14.16 1.29
C ASP A 129 4.13 -14.12 0.44
N HIS A 130 3.23 -13.17 0.69
CA HIS A 130 1.92 -13.10 0.04
C HIS A 130 1.84 -11.87 -0.83
N LYS A 131 1.60 -12.06 -2.14
CA LYS A 131 1.60 -10.98 -3.11
C LYS A 131 0.47 -11.17 -4.11
N TRP A 132 -0.16 -10.08 -4.48
CA TRP A 132 -1.24 -10.08 -5.48
C TRP A 132 -1.11 -8.87 -6.39
N THR A 133 -1.65 -9.04 -7.59
CA THR A 133 -1.87 -7.95 -8.53
C THR A 133 -3.33 -7.57 -8.48
N CYS A 134 -3.62 -6.35 -8.01
CA CYS A 134 -4.95 -5.78 -8.05
C CYS A 134 -5.04 -4.87 -9.27
N ASP A 135 -6.09 -5.02 -10.07
CA ASP A 135 -6.22 -4.26 -11.31
C ASP A 135 -6.21 -2.75 -11.04
N VAL A 136 -5.48 -2.02 -11.88
CA VAL A 136 -5.42 -0.56 -11.79
C VAL A 136 -6.82 0.02 -11.91
N GLY A 137 -7.14 0.95 -11.01
CA GLY A 137 -8.43 1.61 -10.97
C GLY A 137 -9.46 0.95 -10.07
N THR A 138 -9.21 -0.27 -9.60
CA THR A 138 -10.11 -0.93 -8.64
C THR A 138 -9.93 -0.34 -7.25
N THR A 139 -10.93 -0.53 -6.39
CA THR A 139 -10.95 0.06 -5.05
C THR A 139 -11.12 -0.98 -3.94
N THR A 140 -11.35 -2.23 -4.28
CA THR A 140 -11.56 -3.30 -3.29
C THR A 140 -10.73 -4.52 -3.65
N ALA A 141 -10.09 -5.11 -2.65
CA ALA A 141 -9.40 -6.39 -2.78
C ALA A 141 -9.73 -7.26 -1.58
N THR A 142 -9.97 -8.54 -1.82
CA THR A 142 -10.22 -9.53 -0.79
C THR A 142 -9.27 -10.70 -1.01
N VAL A 143 -8.47 -11.01 0.01
CA VAL A 143 -7.44 -12.05 -0.08
C VAL A 143 -7.48 -12.91 1.18
N GLN A 144 -6.86 -14.08 1.11
CA GLN A 144 -6.78 -15.00 2.24
C GLN A 144 -5.33 -15.29 2.58
N VAL A 145 -5.02 -15.30 3.87
CA VAL A 145 -3.68 -15.55 4.40
C VAL A 145 -3.78 -16.51 5.59
N PRO A 146 -2.70 -17.20 5.94
CA PRO A 146 -2.69 -18.01 7.14
C PRO A 146 -2.95 -17.16 8.38
N GLN A 147 -3.65 -17.75 9.36
CA GLN A 147 -3.82 -17.11 10.66
C GLN A 147 -2.44 -16.96 11.34
N ASN A 148 -2.15 -15.76 11.80
CA ASN A 148 -0.95 -15.49 12.58
C ASN A 148 -1.21 -14.33 13.54
N ASN A 149 -0.19 -13.88 14.26
CA ASN A 149 -0.35 -12.91 15.34
C ASN A 149 -0.10 -11.46 14.91
N PHE A 150 0.61 -11.24 13.79
CA PHE A 150 0.91 -9.91 13.26
C PHE A 150 0.91 -9.94 11.75
N TYR A 151 0.47 -8.85 11.13
CA TYR A 151 0.45 -8.72 9.67
C TYR A 151 0.99 -7.37 9.24
N GLY A 152 2.00 -7.38 8.36
CA GLY A 152 2.40 -6.19 7.61
C GLY A 152 1.65 -6.20 6.29
N ILE A 153 0.89 -5.14 6.00
CA ILE A 153 0.11 -5.02 4.76
C ILE A 153 0.53 -3.75 4.05
N HIS A 154 1.14 -3.92 2.89
CA HIS A 154 1.65 -2.85 2.06
C HIS A 154 0.86 -2.79 0.76
N VAL A 155 0.44 -1.59 0.37
CA VAL A 155 -0.35 -1.36 -0.85
C VAL A 155 0.31 -0.27 -1.68
N ASP A 156 0.45 -0.52 -2.98
CA ASP A 156 0.75 0.53 -3.95
C ASP A 156 -0.57 1.03 -4.53
N LEU A 157 -0.77 2.33 -4.48
CA LEU A 157 -2.02 2.96 -4.86
C LEU A 157 -1.77 4.33 -5.47
N ALA A 158 -2.82 4.97 -5.94
CA ALA A 158 -2.77 6.36 -6.38
C ALA A 158 -3.87 7.15 -5.69
N LEU A 159 -3.52 8.34 -5.23
CA LEU A 159 -4.44 9.27 -4.60
C LEU A 159 -4.90 10.31 -5.63
N VAL A 160 -6.12 10.80 -5.46
CA VAL A 160 -6.61 11.91 -6.29
C VAL A 160 -5.71 13.12 -6.07
N ALA A 161 -5.26 13.73 -7.15
CA ALA A 161 -4.37 14.88 -7.14
C ALA A 161 -4.93 16.02 -7.99
N ASP A 162 -4.45 17.23 -7.71
CA ASP A 162 -4.83 18.40 -8.47
C ASP A 162 -4.08 18.43 -9.82
N CYS A 163 -4.82 18.42 -10.92
CA CYS A 163 -4.25 18.47 -12.27
C CYS A 163 -3.54 19.76 -12.59
N SER A 164 -3.84 20.83 -11.88
CA SER A 164 -3.22 22.15 -12.12
C SER A 164 -1.83 22.26 -11.51
N THR A 165 -1.40 21.33 -10.71
CA THR A 165 -0.07 21.32 -10.09
C THR A 165 0.98 20.86 -11.09
N PRO A 166 1.97 21.71 -11.43
CA PRO A 166 3.01 21.34 -12.39
C PRO A 166 3.97 20.28 -11.85
#